data_d9ee935f0820e64988300d0b7d0f1f43
#
_entry.id   d9ee935f0820e64988300d0b7d0f1f43
#
_cell.length_a   1.000
_cell.length_b   1.000
_cell.length_c   1.000
_cell.angle_alpha   90.00
_cell.angle_beta   90.00
_cell.angle_gamma   90.00
#
_symmetry.space_group_name_H-M   'P 1'
#
loop_
_entity.id
_entity.type
_entity.pdbx_description
1 polymer ?
#
loop_
_entity_poly.entity_id
_entity_poly.type
_entity_poly.pdbx_seq_one_letter_code
_entity_poly.pdbx_strand_id
1 'polypeptide(L)'
;MSRFVAENPGPGGDLDTFITASPLEYDTDLPSTNILGTVISVGQTARWEEATAALNADPDRRYFMYNGRRPASGTFATDDDGVALRELPWGQFKTGISRWYYWNSNYWNNFLGGPAVRDLTQVDPQGASYRLGTHTNVFKSAHTFGSHDFFDPIIGETGVFNYSNGDGVLMYPGTDRVFPAESRGIDGPIASLRMKHWRRGIQDVKYIELAMQVNAAATQAIINSMVPKAMWEIGVADENDPTFVHEPPSWSTDPDDWEAARAQLINIILGSNAVAF
;
A
#
# COMPACT_ATOMS: atom_id res chain seq x y z
N MET A 1 -12.41 18.06 15.87
CA MET A 1 -13.29 16.87 16.01
C MET A 1 -12.70 15.81 16.95
N SER A 2 -11.44 15.37 16.77
CA SER A 2 -10.79 14.38 17.64
C SER A 2 -10.82 14.76 19.13
N ARG A 3 -10.53 16.00 19.48
CA ARG A 3 -10.64 16.51 20.84
C ARG A 3 -12.06 16.40 21.42
N PHE A 4 -13.08 16.68 20.60
CA PHE A 4 -14.48 16.54 21.04
C PHE A 4 -14.82 15.08 21.35
N VAL A 5 -14.33 14.13 20.54
CA VAL A 5 -14.54 12.67 20.77
C VAL A 5 -13.86 12.23 22.07
N ALA A 6 -12.63 12.67 22.31
CA ALA A 6 -11.88 12.33 23.51
C ALA A 6 -12.52 12.92 24.78
N GLU A 7 -13.06 14.13 24.71
CA GLU A 7 -13.74 14.79 25.83
C GLU A 7 -15.19 14.32 26.06
N ASN A 8 -15.78 13.61 25.09
CA ASN A 8 -17.16 13.13 25.15
C ASN A 8 -17.24 11.65 24.75
N PRO A 9 -16.64 10.74 25.54
CA PRO A 9 -16.70 9.32 25.25
C PRO A 9 -18.14 8.81 25.31
N GLY A 10 -18.55 8.06 24.31
CA GLY A 10 -19.86 7.43 24.25
C GLY A 10 -19.96 6.19 25.15
N PRO A 11 -21.12 5.50 25.18
CA PRO A 11 -21.31 4.28 25.95
C PRO A 11 -20.33 3.14 25.61
N GLY A 12 -19.67 3.21 24.47
CA GLY A 12 -18.64 2.25 24.01
C GLY A 12 -17.24 2.56 24.50
N GLY A 13 -17.03 3.61 25.29
CA GLY A 13 -15.73 4.08 25.73
C GLY A 13 -15.04 4.99 24.68
N ASP A 14 -13.75 5.18 24.85
CA ASP A 14 -12.96 6.01 23.96
C ASP A 14 -12.75 5.32 22.60
N LEU A 15 -13.06 6.03 21.54
CA LEU A 15 -12.77 5.61 20.18
C LEU A 15 -11.49 6.27 19.69
N ASP A 16 -10.57 5.47 19.18
CA ASP A 16 -9.40 6.00 18.48
C ASP A 16 -9.84 6.87 17.29
N THR A 17 -9.26 8.05 17.20
CA THR A 17 -9.48 8.96 16.08
C THR A 17 -8.40 8.74 15.01
N PHE A 18 -8.82 8.54 13.77
CA PHE A 18 -7.94 8.37 12.62
C PHE A 18 -8.05 9.56 11.67
N ILE A 19 -6.92 10.03 11.18
CA ILE A 19 -6.86 11.06 10.14
C ILE A 19 -5.79 10.73 9.11
N THR A 20 -6.06 11.10 7.86
CA THR A 20 -5.09 11.05 6.78
C THR A 20 -4.23 12.30 6.81
N ALA A 21 -3.14 12.25 7.56
CA ALA A 21 -2.21 13.35 7.72
C ALA A 21 -0.79 12.83 7.92
N SER A 22 0.19 13.65 7.55
CA SER A 22 1.60 13.31 7.70
C SER A 22 2.01 13.31 9.18
N PRO A 23 2.78 12.32 9.65
CA PRO A 23 3.45 12.39 10.93
C PRO A 23 4.34 13.63 11.12
N LEU A 24 4.78 14.23 10.02
CA LEU A 24 5.60 15.45 10.05
C LEU A 24 4.83 16.70 10.50
N GLU A 25 3.49 16.63 10.53
CA GLU A 25 2.59 17.70 10.96
C GLU A 25 2.01 17.46 12.36
N TYR A 26 2.50 16.44 13.04
CA TYR A 26 1.93 15.86 14.23
C TYR A 26 1.87 16.79 15.45
N ASP A 27 2.96 17.50 15.75
CA ASP A 27 3.10 18.24 16.99
C ASP A 27 2.31 19.56 17.04
N THR A 28 2.04 20.15 15.87
CA THR A 28 1.46 21.47 15.78
C THR A 28 -0.04 21.45 15.61
N ASP A 29 -0.56 20.58 14.75
CA ASP A 29 -1.93 20.71 14.27
C ASP A 29 -2.88 19.61 14.75
N LEU A 30 -2.36 18.47 15.24
CA LEU A 30 -3.15 17.28 15.52
C LEU A 30 -2.90 16.63 16.91
N PRO A 31 -2.84 17.41 17.99
CA PRO A 31 -2.40 16.91 19.31
C PRO A 31 -3.36 15.90 19.94
N SER A 32 -4.59 15.80 19.46
CA SER A 32 -5.62 14.89 20.00
C SER A 32 -6.00 13.74 19.05
N THR A 33 -5.19 13.48 18.03
CA THR A 33 -5.43 12.38 17.11
C THR A 33 -4.58 11.16 17.50
N ASN A 34 -5.22 10.01 17.62
CA ASN A 34 -4.56 8.78 18.03
C ASN A 34 -3.81 8.11 16.88
N ILE A 35 -4.37 8.16 15.66
CA ILE A 35 -3.84 7.44 14.50
C ILE A 35 -3.66 8.40 13.33
N LEU A 36 -2.44 8.50 12.87
CA LEU A 36 -2.07 9.24 11.66
C LEU A 36 -1.79 8.25 10.53
N GLY A 37 -2.37 8.47 9.36
CA GLY A 37 -2.14 7.64 8.18
C GLY A 37 -1.72 8.46 6.98
N THR A 38 -0.59 8.11 6.34
CA THR A 38 -0.08 8.85 5.20
C THR A 38 0.69 8.01 4.21
N VAL A 39 0.88 8.55 3.02
CA VAL A 39 1.88 8.11 2.05
C VAL A 39 3.22 8.74 2.44
N ILE A 40 4.30 7.99 2.29
CA ILE A 40 5.63 8.49 2.61
C ILE A 40 6.04 9.68 1.73
N SER A 41 6.60 10.70 2.33
CA SER A 41 7.34 11.75 1.64
C SER A 41 8.82 11.42 1.63
N VAL A 42 9.43 11.41 0.47
CA VAL A 42 10.86 11.11 0.30
C VAL A 42 11.72 12.36 0.51
N GLY A 43 13.01 12.16 0.74
CA GLY A 43 13.97 13.27 0.86
C GLY A 43 13.97 14.01 2.20
N GLN A 44 13.23 13.53 3.21
CA GLN A 44 13.11 14.18 4.51
C GLN A 44 13.47 13.23 5.68
N THR A 45 14.50 12.41 5.51
CA THR A 45 14.87 11.33 6.43
C THR A 45 14.90 11.76 7.89
N ALA A 46 15.66 12.80 8.23
CA ALA A 46 15.79 13.24 9.64
C ALA A 46 14.44 13.63 10.27
N ARG A 47 13.58 14.31 9.51
CA ARG A 47 12.24 14.69 10.00
C ARG A 47 11.36 13.48 10.23
N TRP A 48 11.44 12.48 9.33
CA TRP A 48 10.69 11.23 9.50
C TRP A 48 11.17 10.44 10.71
N GLU A 49 12.49 10.33 10.93
CA GLU A 49 13.07 9.67 12.08
C GLU A 49 12.64 10.35 13.40
N GLU A 50 12.67 11.67 13.45
CA GLU A 50 12.22 12.44 14.61
C GLU A 50 10.72 12.23 14.88
N ALA A 51 9.88 12.42 13.87
CA ALA A 51 8.43 12.29 14.00
C ALA A 51 8.00 10.87 14.39
N THR A 52 8.58 9.85 13.77
CA THR A 52 8.23 8.45 14.08
C THR A 52 8.76 8.01 15.43
N ALA A 53 9.92 8.50 15.87
CA ALA A 53 10.42 8.28 17.22
C ALA A 53 9.49 8.89 18.27
N ALA A 54 9.02 10.12 18.06
CA ALA A 54 8.08 10.80 18.95
C ALA A 54 6.75 10.04 19.04
N LEU A 55 6.20 9.59 17.89
CA LEU A 55 4.95 8.81 17.86
C LEU A 55 5.10 7.45 18.53
N ASN A 56 6.22 6.77 18.32
CA ASN A 56 6.48 5.47 18.94
C ASN A 56 6.73 5.56 20.45
N ALA A 57 7.13 6.73 20.96
CA ALA A 57 7.28 6.97 22.39
C ALA A 57 5.95 7.20 23.13
N ASP A 58 4.89 7.53 22.40
CA ASP A 58 3.55 7.76 22.94
C ASP A 58 2.69 6.49 22.79
N PRO A 59 2.32 5.80 23.89
CA PRO A 59 1.56 4.56 23.84
C PRO A 59 0.14 4.73 23.27
N ASP A 60 -0.40 5.95 23.32
CA ASP A 60 -1.75 6.25 22.84
C ASP A 60 -1.78 6.63 21.38
N ARG A 61 -0.62 6.65 20.73
CA ARG A 61 -0.49 7.08 19.35
C ARG A 61 0.14 6.04 18.45
N ARG A 62 -0.28 6.10 17.20
CA ARG A 62 0.20 5.20 16.14
C ARG A 62 0.24 5.95 14.82
N TYR A 63 1.17 5.58 13.98
CA TYR A 63 1.08 6.00 12.59
C TYR A 63 1.04 4.78 11.67
N PHE A 64 0.31 4.95 10.58
CA PHE A 64 0.15 3.93 9.56
C PHE A 64 0.59 4.49 8.22
N MET A 65 1.14 3.62 7.38
CA MET A 65 1.39 3.92 5.98
C MET A 65 0.30 3.36 5.09
N TYR A 66 0.06 3.98 3.95
CA TYR A 66 -0.80 3.43 2.93
C TYR A 66 -0.25 3.69 1.53
N ASN A 67 -0.77 2.94 0.56
CA ASN A 67 -0.28 2.87 -0.81
C ASN A 67 1.19 2.43 -0.82
N GLY A 68 1.97 2.94 -1.71
CA GLY A 68 3.40 2.71 -1.79
C GLY A 68 4.01 3.76 -2.69
N ARG A 69 5.31 4.00 -2.52
CA ARG A 69 6.02 5.00 -3.29
C ARG A 69 7.44 4.57 -3.59
N ARG A 70 7.74 4.30 -4.86
CA ARG A 70 9.13 4.09 -5.28
C ARG A 70 9.97 5.37 -5.13
N PRO A 71 11.25 5.23 -4.79
CA PRO A 71 11.96 4.00 -4.46
C PRO A 71 11.88 3.59 -2.99
N ALA A 72 11.09 4.28 -2.18
CA ALA A 72 11.01 4.09 -0.73
C ALA A 72 10.32 2.76 -0.35
N SER A 73 9.39 2.31 -1.16
CA SER A 73 8.71 1.01 -1.02
C SER A 73 8.23 0.52 -2.38
N GLY A 74 7.86 -0.74 -2.47
CA GLY A 74 7.05 -1.25 -3.57
C GLY A 74 5.68 -0.57 -3.62
N THR A 75 5.05 -0.58 -4.79
CA THR A 75 3.74 0.01 -5.03
C THR A 75 2.70 -1.04 -5.39
N PHE A 76 1.43 -0.64 -5.37
CA PHE A 76 0.32 -1.52 -5.75
C PHE A 76 -0.03 -1.42 -7.25
N ALA A 77 0.71 -0.63 -8.01
CA ALA A 77 0.53 -0.50 -9.45
C ALA A 77 0.95 -1.77 -10.21
N THR A 78 0.34 -2.01 -11.35
CA THR A 78 0.68 -3.17 -12.21
C THR A 78 2.03 -3.00 -12.88
N ASP A 79 2.46 -1.76 -13.03
CA ASP A 79 3.72 -1.40 -13.70
C ASP A 79 4.95 -1.58 -12.80
N ASP A 80 4.74 -1.88 -11.52
CA ASP A 80 5.84 -2.16 -10.61
C ASP A 80 6.41 -3.57 -10.83
N ASP A 81 7.60 -3.86 -10.28
CA ASP A 81 8.17 -5.18 -10.39
C ASP A 81 7.33 -6.25 -9.65
N GLY A 82 7.46 -7.51 -10.08
CA GLY A 82 6.61 -8.59 -9.58
C GLY A 82 6.78 -8.87 -8.08
N VAL A 83 7.87 -8.44 -7.46
CA VAL A 83 8.17 -8.66 -6.04
C VAL A 83 7.95 -7.42 -5.17
N ALA A 84 7.63 -6.27 -5.78
CA ALA A 84 7.47 -5.01 -5.07
C ALA A 84 6.51 -5.10 -3.86
N LEU A 85 5.39 -5.80 -4.02
CA LEU A 85 4.46 -6.01 -2.91
C LEU A 85 4.90 -7.09 -1.92
N ARG A 86 5.88 -7.92 -2.27
CA ARG A 86 6.53 -8.82 -1.32
C ARG A 86 7.54 -8.07 -0.45
N GLU A 87 8.25 -7.10 -1.05
CA GLU A 87 9.17 -6.21 -0.35
C GLU A 87 8.48 -5.39 0.73
N LEU A 88 7.32 -4.85 0.47
CA LEU A 88 6.64 -3.87 1.30
C LEU A 88 6.51 -4.28 2.78
N PRO A 89 6.07 -5.50 3.16
CA PRO A 89 6.06 -5.93 4.55
C PRO A 89 7.46 -6.06 5.17
N TRP A 90 8.49 -6.36 4.39
CA TRP A 90 9.87 -6.40 4.89
C TRP A 90 10.39 -5.00 5.24
N GLY A 91 10.16 -4.03 4.35
CA GLY A 91 10.47 -2.63 4.59
C GLY A 91 9.68 -2.07 5.78
N GLN A 92 8.40 -2.42 5.88
CA GLN A 92 7.54 -2.10 7.01
C GLN A 92 8.11 -2.64 8.33
N PHE A 93 8.51 -3.91 8.36
CA PHE A 93 9.12 -4.53 9.55
C PHE A 93 10.44 -3.85 9.93
N LYS A 94 11.31 -3.62 8.94
CA LYS A 94 12.61 -2.98 9.11
C LYS A 94 12.50 -1.60 9.78
N THR A 95 11.51 -0.82 9.37
CA THR A 95 11.30 0.56 9.84
C THR A 95 10.33 0.69 11.02
N GLY A 96 9.79 -0.43 11.53
CA GLY A 96 8.91 -0.43 12.69
C GLY A 96 7.51 0.14 12.44
N ILE A 97 7.07 0.25 11.19
CA ILE A 97 5.72 0.70 10.87
C ILE A 97 4.72 -0.38 11.30
N SER A 98 3.80 -0.04 12.20
CA SER A 98 2.90 -1.02 12.80
C SER A 98 1.83 -1.55 11.85
N ARG A 99 1.37 -0.73 10.91
CA ARG A 99 0.34 -1.11 9.94
C ARG A 99 0.56 -0.47 8.58
N TRP A 100 0.15 -1.21 7.55
CA TRP A 100 0.08 -0.76 6.18
C TRP A 100 -1.25 -1.12 5.58
N TYR A 101 -1.86 -0.23 4.81
CA TYR A 101 -3.09 -0.51 4.10
C TYR A 101 -3.09 0.15 2.73
N TYR A 102 -4.02 -0.29 1.92
CA TYR A 102 -4.21 0.21 0.58
C TYR A 102 -5.56 0.91 0.49
N TRP A 103 -5.62 2.01 -0.22
CA TRP A 103 -6.79 2.88 -0.26
C TRP A 103 -8.05 2.18 -0.80
N ASN A 104 -7.90 1.23 -1.75
CA ASN A 104 -8.97 0.39 -2.25
C ASN A 104 -8.41 -0.92 -2.81
N SER A 105 -9.22 -1.98 -2.82
CA SER A 105 -8.81 -3.29 -3.33
C SER A 105 -9.69 -3.81 -4.47
N ASN A 106 -10.87 -3.24 -4.66
CA ASN A 106 -11.87 -3.65 -5.65
C ASN A 106 -12.54 -2.45 -6.33
N TYR A 107 -11.74 -1.44 -6.63
CA TYR A 107 -12.20 -0.23 -7.29
C TYR A 107 -12.44 -0.49 -8.78
N TRP A 108 -13.64 -0.97 -9.10
CA TRP A 108 -14.05 -1.32 -10.47
C TRP A 108 -14.82 -0.19 -11.16
N ASN A 109 -14.88 0.96 -10.53
CA ASN A 109 -15.53 2.14 -11.07
C ASN A 109 -14.53 3.00 -11.84
N ASN A 110 -14.98 3.62 -12.89
CA ASN A 110 -14.21 4.64 -13.61
C ASN A 110 -14.30 5.97 -12.86
N PHE A 111 -13.40 6.21 -11.93
CA PHE A 111 -13.50 7.33 -11.00
C PHE A 111 -13.18 8.68 -11.64
N LEU A 112 -12.11 8.77 -12.42
CA LEU A 112 -11.65 10.02 -13.01
C LEU A 112 -11.68 9.99 -14.54
N GLY A 113 -11.98 8.89 -15.12
CA GLY A 113 -11.72 8.75 -16.51
C GLY A 113 -12.94 8.64 -17.38
N GLY A 114 -12.92 9.42 -18.36
CA GLY A 114 -13.80 9.40 -19.48
C GLY A 114 -15.23 9.88 -19.20
N PRO A 115 -15.99 10.12 -20.24
CA PRO A 115 -17.38 10.48 -20.09
C PRO A 115 -18.11 9.31 -19.43
N ALA A 116 -18.37 9.45 -18.15
CA ALA A 116 -19.28 8.56 -17.46
C ALA A 116 -20.65 8.72 -18.09
N VAL A 117 -20.98 7.87 -19.01
CA VAL A 117 -22.36 7.74 -19.48
C VAL A 117 -23.13 7.17 -18.28
N ARG A 118 -23.70 8.07 -17.51
CA ARG A 118 -24.54 7.72 -16.37
C ARG A 118 -25.88 7.24 -16.89
N ASP A 119 -25.96 6.03 -17.31
CA ASP A 119 -27.27 5.41 -17.50
C ASP A 119 -27.77 4.91 -16.14
N LEU A 120 -28.51 5.77 -15.46
CA LEU A 120 -29.11 5.48 -14.16
C LEU A 120 -30.37 4.59 -14.29
N THR A 121 -30.75 4.20 -15.49
CA THR A 121 -32.00 3.46 -15.73
C THR A 121 -31.77 1.95 -15.79
N GLN A 122 -30.53 1.51 -15.83
CA GLN A 122 -30.24 0.08 -15.89
C GLN A 122 -30.34 -0.56 -14.51
N VAL A 123 -31.06 -1.64 -14.46
CA VAL A 123 -31.26 -2.47 -13.28
C VAL A 123 -30.67 -3.84 -13.59
N ASP A 124 -29.92 -4.41 -12.64
CA ASP A 124 -29.43 -5.76 -12.83
C ASP A 124 -30.59 -6.77 -12.82
N PRO A 125 -30.39 -8.01 -13.29
CA PRO A 125 -31.43 -9.04 -13.30
C PRO A 125 -32.03 -9.37 -11.92
N GLN A 126 -31.35 -8.97 -10.83
CA GLN A 126 -31.80 -9.15 -9.45
C GLN A 126 -32.50 -7.89 -8.89
N GLY A 127 -32.70 -6.87 -9.73
CA GLY A 127 -33.42 -5.64 -9.36
C GLY A 127 -32.60 -4.55 -8.71
N ALA A 128 -31.29 -4.74 -8.54
CA ALA A 128 -30.41 -3.69 -8.03
C ALA A 128 -30.04 -2.71 -9.15
N SER A 129 -30.24 -1.43 -8.94
CA SER A 129 -29.79 -0.40 -9.88
C SER A 129 -28.28 -0.22 -9.79
N TYR A 130 -27.61 -0.10 -10.93
CA TYR A 130 -26.17 0.19 -10.99
C TYR A 130 -25.86 1.19 -12.12
N ARG A 131 -24.72 1.83 -11.99
CA ARG A 131 -24.27 2.87 -12.94
C ARG A 131 -23.31 2.27 -13.95
N LEU A 132 -23.79 1.83 -15.09
CA LEU A 132 -22.98 1.20 -16.14
C LEU A 132 -21.79 2.06 -16.56
N GLY A 133 -22.02 3.33 -16.79
CA GLY A 133 -20.98 4.25 -17.27
C GLY A 133 -19.88 4.58 -16.24
N THR A 134 -19.98 4.10 -15.00
CA THR A 134 -18.97 4.30 -13.96
C THR A 134 -18.13 3.05 -13.70
N HIS A 135 -18.37 1.96 -14.41
CA HIS A 135 -17.64 0.71 -14.23
C HIS A 135 -16.53 0.57 -15.25
N THR A 136 -15.38 0.12 -14.80
CA THR A 136 -14.23 -0.20 -15.64
C THR A 136 -14.20 -1.69 -15.94
N ASN A 137 -14.01 -2.06 -17.20
CA ASN A 137 -13.71 -3.44 -17.55
C ASN A 137 -12.27 -3.77 -17.17
N VAL A 138 -12.07 -4.17 -15.93
CA VAL A 138 -10.74 -4.39 -15.35
C VAL A 138 -9.96 -5.55 -15.98
N PHE A 139 -10.60 -6.41 -16.77
CA PHE A 139 -9.92 -7.46 -17.52
C PHE A 139 -9.38 -6.99 -18.87
N LYS A 140 -9.94 -5.90 -19.43
CA LYS A 140 -9.54 -5.35 -20.72
C LYS A 140 -8.79 -4.04 -20.60
N SER A 141 -9.04 -3.28 -19.53
CA SER A 141 -8.37 -2.02 -19.29
C SER A 141 -7.34 -2.20 -18.18
N ALA A 142 -6.08 -1.99 -18.51
CA ALA A 142 -5.02 -1.90 -17.52
C ALA A 142 -5.17 -0.61 -16.69
N HIS A 143 -5.75 0.41 -17.29
CA HIS A 143 -5.97 1.70 -16.65
C HIS A 143 -7.16 1.60 -15.71
N THR A 144 -6.94 1.87 -14.45
CA THR A 144 -7.99 1.83 -13.44
C THR A 144 -8.23 3.21 -12.86
N PHE A 145 -7.45 3.65 -11.91
CA PHE A 145 -7.62 4.94 -11.29
C PHE A 145 -6.82 6.04 -12.02
N GLY A 146 -7.47 7.13 -12.35
CA GLY A 146 -6.82 8.33 -12.86
C GLY A 146 -6.18 8.21 -14.25
N SER A 147 -6.59 7.26 -15.02
CA SER A 147 -5.93 6.85 -16.25
C SER A 147 -6.55 7.42 -17.49
N HIS A 148 -6.85 8.66 -17.62
CA HIS A 148 -7.37 9.12 -18.91
C HIS A 148 -7.13 10.57 -19.25
N ASP A 149 -7.08 10.83 -20.55
CA ASP A 149 -7.43 12.10 -21.13
C ASP A 149 -8.83 12.47 -20.66
N PHE A 150 -8.96 13.27 -19.65
CA PHE A 150 -10.23 13.86 -19.29
C PHE A 150 -10.13 15.39 -19.36
N PHE A 151 -11.22 15.98 -19.74
CA PHE A 151 -11.33 17.43 -19.72
C PHE A 151 -11.61 17.86 -18.27
N ASP A 152 -10.69 18.61 -17.69
CA ASP A 152 -10.91 19.23 -16.38
C ASP A 152 -11.65 20.56 -16.59
N PRO A 153 -12.91 20.66 -16.15
CA PRO A 153 -13.70 21.89 -16.33
C PRO A 153 -13.19 23.05 -15.46
N ILE A 154 -12.34 22.80 -14.47
CA ILE A 154 -11.79 23.83 -13.60
C ILE A 154 -10.64 24.56 -14.30
N ILE A 155 -9.75 23.80 -14.92
CA ILE A 155 -8.59 24.37 -15.64
C ILE A 155 -8.85 24.56 -17.12
N GLY A 156 -9.95 24.00 -17.67
CA GLY A 156 -10.30 24.12 -19.07
C GLY A 156 -9.43 23.33 -20.04
N GLU A 157 -8.66 22.36 -19.55
CA GLU A 157 -7.68 21.62 -20.33
C GLU A 157 -7.98 20.11 -20.30
N THR A 158 -7.58 19.43 -21.37
CA THR A 158 -7.52 17.96 -21.38
C THR A 158 -6.13 17.54 -20.93
N GLY A 159 -6.06 16.77 -19.86
CA GLY A 159 -4.81 16.32 -19.30
C GLY A 159 -4.80 14.83 -19.00
N VAL A 160 -3.62 14.27 -18.89
CA VAL A 160 -3.41 12.92 -18.36
C VAL A 160 -3.14 13.06 -16.87
N PHE A 161 -4.08 12.62 -16.07
CA PHE A 161 -3.94 12.67 -14.62
C PHE A 161 -3.61 11.28 -14.07
N ASN A 162 -2.58 11.24 -13.25
CA ASN A 162 -2.26 10.12 -12.35
C ASN A 162 -2.30 8.75 -13.03
N TYR A 163 -1.38 8.55 -13.97
CA TYR A 163 -1.32 7.36 -14.80
C TYR A 163 -0.85 6.15 -13.99
N SER A 164 -1.80 5.40 -13.43
CA SER A 164 -1.50 4.19 -12.66
C SER A 164 -2.31 3.01 -13.16
N ASN A 165 -1.63 1.98 -13.64
CA ASN A 165 -2.27 0.74 -14.02
C ASN A 165 -2.58 -0.11 -12.80
N GLY A 166 -3.83 -0.56 -12.69
CA GLY A 166 -4.27 -1.46 -11.62
C GLY A 166 -4.37 -0.81 -10.24
N ASP A 167 -4.20 0.51 -10.12
CA ASP A 167 -4.38 1.21 -8.86
C ASP A 167 -5.83 1.05 -8.36
N GLY A 168 -6.00 0.78 -7.07
CA GLY A 168 -7.29 0.47 -6.46
C GLY A 168 -7.85 -0.92 -6.80
N VAL A 169 -7.17 -1.75 -7.60
CA VAL A 169 -7.66 -3.05 -8.04
C VAL A 169 -6.66 -4.17 -7.69
N LEU A 170 -6.83 -4.76 -6.53
CA LEU A 170 -6.11 -5.97 -6.11
C LEU A 170 -6.94 -7.25 -6.29
N MET A 171 -8.24 -7.09 -6.46
CA MET A 171 -9.17 -8.17 -6.71
C MET A 171 -9.95 -7.89 -7.98
N TYR A 172 -10.26 -8.96 -8.71
CA TYR A 172 -11.03 -8.92 -9.95
C TYR A 172 -12.40 -9.56 -9.71
N PRO A 173 -13.45 -9.16 -10.42
CA PRO A 173 -14.76 -9.78 -10.28
C PRO A 173 -14.72 -11.24 -10.78
N GLY A 174 -15.18 -12.18 -9.96
CA GLY A 174 -15.31 -13.57 -10.36
C GLY A 174 -16.54 -13.80 -11.23
N THR A 175 -17.66 -13.17 -10.86
CA THR A 175 -18.86 -13.05 -11.69
C THR A 175 -19.05 -11.57 -12.01
N ASP A 176 -19.04 -11.22 -13.28
CA ASP A 176 -19.20 -9.85 -13.74
C ASP A 176 -20.57 -9.69 -14.43
N ARG A 177 -21.43 -8.91 -13.79
CA ARG A 177 -22.78 -8.62 -14.31
C ARG A 177 -22.79 -7.42 -15.24
N VAL A 178 -21.81 -6.54 -15.10
CA VAL A 178 -21.69 -5.33 -15.93
C VAL A 178 -21.03 -5.67 -17.26
N PHE A 179 -20.05 -6.55 -17.23
CA PHE A 179 -19.34 -7.08 -18.40
C PHE A 179 -19.48 -8.60 -18.49
N PRO A 180 -20.66 -9.14 -18.85
CA PRO A 180 -20.90 -10.58 -18.78
C PRO A 180 -19.96 -11.44 -19.62
N ALA A 181 -19.39 -10.89 -20.69
CA ALA A 181 -18.39 -11.56 -21.52
C ALA A 181 -17.07 -11.82 -20.77
N GLU A 182 -16.81 -11.09 -19.69
CA GLU A 182 -15.63 -11.23 -18.85
C GLU A 182 -15.90 -12.06 -17.59
N SER A 183 -17.15 -12.43 -17.35
CA SER A 183 -17.50 -13.25 -16.19
C SER A 183 -16.75 -14.58 -16.21
N ARG A 184 -16.14 -14.92 -15.10
CA ARG A 184 -15.41 -16.19 -14.92
C ARG A 184 -16.26 -17.29 -14.28
N GLY A 185 -17.51 -16.97 -13.92
CA GLY A 185 -18.43 -17.90 -13.27
C GLY A 185 -17.95 -18.36 -11.88
N ILE A 186 -17.08 -17.58 -11.24
CA ILE A 186 -16.51 -17.87 -9.92
C ILE A 186 -17.29 -17.06 -8.90
N ASP A 187 -17.73 -17.71 -7.84
CA ASP A 187 -18.36 -17.04 -6.71
C ASP A 187 -17.29 -16.27 -5.90
N GLY A 188 -17.55 -14.99 -5.69
CA GLY A 188 -16.63 -14.08 -5.01
C GLY A 188 -15.50 -13.52 -5.88
N PRO A 189 -14.63 -12.68 -5.29
CA PRO A 189 -13.57 -12.00 -5.99
C PRO A 189 -12.35 -12.91 -6.27
N ILE A 190 -11.66 -12.63 -7.36
CA ILE A 190 -10.41 -13.28 -7.76
C ILE A 190 -9.24 -12.41 -7.31
N ALA A 191 -8.40 -12.92 -6.41
CA ALA A 191 -7.20 -12.21 -5.98
C ALA A 191 -6.17 -12.11 -7.12
N SER A 192 -5.63 -10.91 -7.35
CA SER A 192 -4.52 -10.69 -8.28
C SER A 192 -3.21 -11.33 -7.77
N LEU A 193 -2.22 -11.48 -8.66
CA LEU A 193 -0.86 -11.87 -8.25
C LEU A 193 -0.27 -10.85 -7.26
N ARG A 194 -0.52 -9.56 -7.46
CA ARG A 194 -0.08 -8.49 -6.56
C ARG A 194 -0.57 -8.72 -5.13
N MET A 195 -1.84 -9.02 -4.94
CA MET A 195 -2.40 -9.35 -3.63
C MET A 195 -1.78 -10.63 -3.03
N LYS A 196 -1.47 -11.62 -3.86
CA LYS A 196 -0.81 -12.84 -3.41
C LYS A 196 0.64 -12.59 -3.00
N HIS A 197 1.37 -11.71 -3.70
CA HIS A 197 2.72 -11.29 -3.34
C HIS A 197 2.73 -10.49 -2.03
N TRP A 198 1.80 -9.57 -1.85
CA TRP A 198 1.64 -8.86 -0.58
C TRP A 198 1.41 -9.83 0.59
N ARG A 199 0.47 -10.77 0.43
CA ARG A 199 0.25 -11.84 1.42
C ARG A 199 1.52 -12.66 1.66
N ARG A 200 2.31 -12.94 0.62
CA ARG A 200 3.57 -13.67 0.73
C ARG A 200 4.57 -12.92 1.60
N GLY A 201 4.74 -11.62 1.38
CA GLY A 201 5.59 -10.76 2.19
C GLY A 201 5.14 -10.70 3.66
N ILE A 202 3.83 -10.60 3.92
CA ILE A 202 3.27 -10.67 5.29
C ILE A 202 3.61 -12.01 5.95
N GLN A 203 3.55 -13.12 5.20
CA GLN A 203 3.97 -14.41 5.71
C GLN A 203 5.47 -14.47 5.99
N ASP A 204 6.30 -13.84 5.14
CA ASP A 204 7.74 -13.76 5.37
C ASP A 204 8.07 -13.05 6.68
N VAL A 205 7.34 -11.98 7.03
CA VAL A 205 7.50 -11.28 8.31
C VAL A 205 7.30 -12.22 9.50
N LYS A 206 6.40 -13.20 9.42
CA LYS A 206 6.25 -14.20 10.49
C LYS A 206 7.48 -15.10 10.64
N TYR A 207 8.16 -15.44 9.55
CA TYR A 207 9.44 -16.14 9.63
C TYR A 207 10.53 -15.23 10.18
N ILE A 208 10.54 -13.94 9.83
CA ILE A 208 11.46 -12.96 10.41
C ILE A 208 11.27 -12.88 11.93
N GLU A 209 10.04 -12.71 12.41
CA GLU A 209 9.74 -12.66 13.84
C GLU A 209 10.23 -13.91 14.60
N LEU A 210 10.02 -15.09 14.04
CA LEU A 210 10.50 -16.33 14.63
C LEU A 210 12.03 -16.46 14.58
N ALA A 211 12.64 -16.12 13.46
CA ALA A 211 14.10 -16.18 13.30
C ALA A 211 14.81 -15.16 14.21
N MET A 212 14.22 -13.98 14.43
CA MET A 212 14.73 -12.97 15.37
C MET A 212 14.82 -13.49 16.81
N GLN A 213 13.91 -14.38 17.22
CA GLN A 213 13.93 -15.00 18.55
C GLN A 213 15.07 -16.01 18.69
N VAL A 214 15.53 -16.62 17.60
CA VAL A 214 16.60 -17.62 17.60
C VAL A 214 17.96 -16.98 17.38
N ASN A 215 18.09 -16.12 16.37
CA ASN A 215 19.33 -15.43 16.05
C ASN A 215 19.05 -14.06 15.42
N ALA A 216 18.90 -13.05 16.28
CA ALA A 216 18.58 -11.70 15.86
C ALA A 216 19.62 -11.11 14.90
N ALA A 217 20.93 -11.33 15.14
CA ALA A 217 21.99 -10.76 14.32
C ALA A 217 21.99 -11.33 12.89
N ALA A 218 21.87 -12.65 12.76
CA ALA A 218 21.78 -13.29 11.44
C ALA A 218 20.51 -12.89 10.70
N THR A 219 19.39 -12.81 11.39
CA THR A 219 18.11 -12.38 10.81
C THR A 219 18.18 -10.94 10.32
N GLN A 220 18.73 -10.04 11.12
CA GLN A 220 18.90 -8.63 10.72
C GLN A 220 19.82 -8.49 9.49
N ALA A 221 20.86 -9.32 9.39
CA ALA A 221 21.72 -9.33 8.21
C ALA A 221 20.96 -9.72 6.94
N ILE A 222 20.05 -10.70 7.02
CA ILE A 222 19.17 -11.08 5.89
C ILE A 222 18.25 -9.92 5.52
N ILE A 223 17.60 -9.29 6.50
CA ILE A 223 16.72 -8.14 6.24
C ILE A 223 17.47 -7.02 5.54
N ASN A 224 18.64 -6.66 6.04
CA ASN A 224 19.46 -5.59 5.48
C ASN A 224 20.01 -5.93 4.08
N SER A 225 20.22 -7.21 3.78
CA SER A 225 20.60 -7.66 2.45
C SER A 225 19.46 -7.58 1.45
N MET A 226 18.25 -7.97 1.87
CA MET A 226 17.07 -7.98 0.99
C MET A 226 16.46 -6.61 0.77
N VAL A 227 16.47 -5.76 1.80
CA VAL A 227 15.94 -4.40 1.78
C VAL A 227 16.98 -3.45 2.39
N PRO A 228 18.06 -3.13 1.65
CA PRO A 228 19.14 -2.27 2.14
C PRO A 228 18.67 -0.91 2.63
N LYS A 229 17.77 -0.28 1.90
CA LYS A 229 17.10 0.97 2.27
C LYS A 229 15.60 0.84 2.09
N ALA A 230 14.82 1.35 3.03
CA ALA A 230 13.37 1.37 2.98
C ALA A 230 12.82 2.69 3.50
N MET A 231 11.65 3.06 3.04
CA MET A 231 10.90 4.22 3.51
C MET A 231 11.75 5.51 3.51
N TRP A 232 11.85 6.17 4.64
CA TRP A 232 12.62 7.40 4.81
C TRP A 232 14.13 7.24 4.78
N GLU A 233 14.65 6.01 4.79
CA GLU A 233 16.10 5.77 4.56
C GLU A 233 16.54 6.16 3.14
N ILE A 234 15.60 6.33 2.23
CA ILE A 234 15.80 6.92 0.90
C ILE A 234 15.79 8.44 1.05
N GLY A 235 16.97 9.04 1.14
CA GLY A 235 17.13 10.40 1.62
C GLY A 235 17.51 11.46 0.59
N VAL A 236 17.85 11.12 -0.63
CA VAL A 236 18.32 12.09 -1.62
C VAL A 236 17.15 12.58 -2.48
N ALA A 237 16.71 13.80 -2.25
CA ALA A 237 15.70 14.45 -3.06
C ALA A 237 16.34 15.18 -4.27
N ASP A 238 15.56 15.34 -5.34
CA ASP A 238 15.92 16.22 -6.45
C ASP A 238 15.95 17.68 -6.01
N GLU A 239 16.92 18.46 -6.49
CA GLU A 239 17.05 19.87 -6.13
C GLU A 239 15.86 20.72 -6.61
N ASN A 240 15.24 20.32 -7.73
CA ASN A 240 14.13 21.04 -8.34
C ASN A 240 12.76 20.49 -7.89
N ASP A 241 12.72 19.25 -7.42
CA ASP A 241 11.54 18.61 -6.88
C ASP A 241 11.90 17.83 -5.61
N PRO A 242 11.78 18.45 -4.43
CA PRO A 242 12.14 17.81 -3.17
C PRO A 242 11.23 16.62 -2.82
N THR A 243 10.20 16.35 -3.60
CA THR A 243 9.34 15.18 -3.45
C THR A 243 9.80 13.99 -4.29
N PHE A 244 10.77 14.19 -5.19
CA PHE A 244 11.28 13.17 -6.09
C PHE A 244 12.68 12.70 -5.67
N VAL A 245 12.94 11.41 -5.79
CA VAL A 245 14.23 10.79 -5.47
C VAL A 245 14.72 10.00 -6.67
N HIS A 246 15.91 10.32 -7.15
CA HIS A 246 16.56 9.68 -8.29
C HIS A 246 17.35 8.40 -7.92
N GLU A 247 17.01 7.74 -6.84
CA GLU A 247 17.60 6.46 -6.51
C GLU A 247 16.77 5.30 -7.07
N PRO A 248 17.40 4.24 -7.57
CA PRO A 248 16.67 3.00 -7.87
C PRO A 248 16.16 2.36 -6.57
N PRO A 249 15.16 1.48 -6.65
CA PRO A 249 14.80 0.61 -5.54
C PRO A 249 16.02 -0.15 -5.04
N SER A 250 16.17 -0.28 -3.74
CA SER A 250 17.34 -0.91 -3.14
C SER A 250 17.20 -2.44 -3.02
N TRP A 251 15.98 -2.96 -3.13
CA TRP A 251 15.69 -4.39 -3.02
C TRP A 251 15.96 -5.15 -4.32
N SER A 252 16.16 -6.46 -4.21
CA SER A 252 16.29 -7.33 -5.38
C SER A 252 14.94 -7.47 -6.11
N THR A 253 14.96 -7.33 -7.42
CA THR A 253 13.82 -7.60 -8.30
C THR A 253 13.75 -9.06 -8.76
N ASP A 254 14.75 -9.89 -8.41
CA ASP A 254 14.76 -11.33 -8.69
C ASP A 254 13.92 -12.09 -7.65
N PRO A 255 12.87 -12.80 -8.05
CA PRO A 255 12.02 -13.57 -7.13
C PRO A 255 12.77 -14.70 -6.42
N ASP A 256 13.83 -15.26 -7.03
CA ASP A 256 14.61 -16.35 -6.45
C ASP A 256 15.41 -15.89 -5.22
N ASP A 257 15.88 -14.66 -5.20
CA ASP A 257 16.54 -14.07 -4.02
C ASP A 257 15.61 -14.05 -2.81
N TRP A 258 14.33 -13.76 -3.03
CA TRP A 258 13.32 -13.74 -1.96
C TRP A 258 12.98 -15.14 -1.43
N GLU A 259 12.98 -16.15 -2.29
CA GLU A 259 12.82 -17.55 -1.86
C GLU A 259 14.07 -18.04 -1.12
N ALA A 260 15.26 -17.68 -1.57
CA ALA A 260 16.51 -17.98 -0.89
C ALA A 260 16.59 -17.32 0.50
N ALA A 261 16.19 -16.05 0.61
CA ALA A 261 16.11 -15.35 1.90
C ALA A 261 15.14 -16.03 2.86
N ARG A 262 13.95 -16.43 2.38
CA ARG A 262 13.00 -17.19 3.18
C ARG A 262 13.58 -18.53 3.67
N ALA A 263 14.29 -19.26 2.79
CA ALA A 263 14.95 -20.51 3.17
C ALA A 263 16.00 -20.28 4.27
N GLN A 264 16.76 -19.20 4.19
CA GLN A 264 17.72 -18.84 5.24
C GLN A 264 17.03 -18.56 6.60
N LEU A 265 15.90 -17.84 6.59
CA LEU A 265 15.10 -17.62 7.81
C LEU A 265 14.61 -18.93 8.42
N ILE A 266 14.12 -19.86 7.58
CA ILE A 266 13.69 -21.19 8.03
C ILE A 266 14.86 -21.94 8.65
N ASN A 267 16.06 -21.92 8.03
CA ASN A 267 17.25 -22.56 8.57
C ASN A 267 17.65 -22.00 9.94
N ILE A 268 17.54 -20.69 10.15
CA ILE A 268 17.76 -20.08 11.46
C ILE A 268 16.76 -20.64 12.46
N ILE A 269 15.46 -20.67 12.14
CA ILE A 269 14.40 -21.16 13.03
C ILE A 269 14.63 -22.62 13.43
N LEU A 270 15.06 -23.44 12.50
CA LEU A 270 15.31 -24.87 12.72
C LEU A 270 16.65 -25.13 13.43
N GLY A 271 17.47 -24.10 13.66
CA GLY A 271 18.80 -24.26 14.24
C GLY A 271 19.77 -25.04 13.36
N SER A 272 19.47 -25.19 12.07
CA SER A 272 20.29 -25.93 11.13
C SER A 272 21.29 -25.00 10.46
N ASN A 273 22.57 -25.34 10.57
CA ASN A 273 23.62 -24.79 9.69
C ASN A 273 23.41 -25.37 8.29
N ALA A 274 22.82 -24.56 7.44
CA ALA A 274 22.74 -24.74 5.99
C ALA A 274 22.19 -26.09 5.46
N VAL A 275 20.94 -26.07 5.02
CA VAL A 275 20.56 -26.86 3.86
C VAL A 275 20.68 -25.90 2.67
N ALA A 276 21.67 -26.09 1.83
CA ALA A 276 21.73 -25.49 0.52
C ALA A 276 20.61 -26.13 -0.34
N PHE A 277 19.77 -25.32 -0.93
CA PHE A 277 18.84 -25.73 -1.97
C PHE A 277 19.47 -25.50 -3.34
#